data_ac6b99d07a8da2cc0990666b5bfc8ef4
#
_entry.id   ac6b99d07a8da2cc0990666b5bfc8ef4
#
_cell.length_a   1.000
_cell.length_b   1.000
_cell.length_c   1.000
_cell.angle_alpha   90.00
_cell.angle_beta   90.00
_cell.angle_gamma   90.00
#
_symmetry.space_group_name_H-M   'P 1'
#
loop_
_entity.id
_entity.type
_entity.pdbx_description
1 polymer ?
#
loop_
_entity_poly.entity_id
_entity_poly.type
_entity_poly.pdbx_seq_one_letter_code
_entity_poly.pdbx_strand_id
1 'polypeptide(L)'
;MRSNEESGAVNASRTLPKIPRSVWALGFVSMFMDISSEMIHALLPLYMVTVLGTSVVAVGVIEGIAEATASITKVFSGALSDRLGKRKLLTVLGYGLGALTKPVFPMASGLEWLIAARFVDRVGKGIRGAPRDALVADVTPPELRGAAFGLRQALDTVGAFLGPLLAIVLMWLTASHFQRVFWVSVIPALVAVYILIAFVREPETPATTPPVRAPLAVHERVRLGPAYWRLIGLATLFTLARFSEAFLLLRAQDMGLAPMWAPAVLVLMALAYSVSAYPAGVMSDRLGRRGVLMTGLGLLIAADLLLALLSGWAGLALGVAAWGLHLGFTQGIFAAMIADSAPANLRGTAFGLFNLLTGVALLTASVVAGLLWDGAGFQATFLVGAGLASTTLVGVMLLR
;
A
#
# COMPACT_ATOMS: atom_id res chain seq x y z
N MET A 1 -0.03 60.67 41.09
CA MET A 1 1.01 60.72 40.05
C MET A 1 0.96 59.38 39.30
N ARG A 2 0.69 59.50 38.05
CA ARG A 2 0.34 58.36 37.14
C ARG A 2 1.60 57.63 36.72
N SER A 3 1.64 56.33 36.82
CA SER A 3 2.58 55.46 36.12
C SER A 3 1.90 54.81 34.90
N ASN A 4 2.30 55.21 33.74
CA ASN A 4 1.99 54.55 32.46
C ASN A 4 2.80 53.26 32.38
N GLU A 5 2.13 52.11 32.41
CA GLU A 5 2.70 50.84 31.94
C GLU A 5 2.33 50.67 30.47
N GLU A 6 3.32 50.78 29.63
CA GLU A 6 3.23 50.55 28.21
C GLU A 6 2.97 49.07 27.93
N SER A 7 1.78 48.81 27.40
CA SER A 7 1.41 47.53 26.79
C SER A 7 2.20 47.31 25.50
N GLY A 8 3.34 46.67 25.58
CA GLY A 8 4.10 46.17 24.44
C GLY A 8 3.43 44.95 23.83
N ALA A 9 2.44 45.16 22.96
CA ALA A 9 1.87 44.09 22.16
C ALA A 9 2.93 43.57 21.20
N VAL A 10 3.57 42.47 21.56
CA VAL A 10 4.45 41.70 20.65
C VAL A 10 3.58 41.05 19.59
N ASN A 11 3.42 41.77 18.48
CA ASN A 11 2.82 41.27 17.27
C ASN A 11 3.84 40.36 16.56
N ALA A 12 4.12 39.21 17.14
CA ALA A 12 4.89 38.16 16.48
C ALA A 12 3.97 37.55 15.41
N SER A 13 4.07 38.03 14.20
CA SER A 13 3.55 37.34 13.03
C SER A 13 4.18 35.93 13.01
N ARG A 14 3.46 34.96 13.56
CA ARG A 14 3.82 33.53 13.47
C ARG A 14 3.77 33.16 11.98
N THR A 15 4.88 33.34 11.28
CA THR A 15 5.09 32.70 9.99
C THR A 15 4.95 31.22 10.23
N LEU A 16 3.91 30.61 9.65
CA LEU A 16 3.69 29.16 9.73
C LEU A 16 5.00 28.47 9.28
N PRO A 17 5.57 27.59 10.08
CA PRO A 17 6.82 26.93 9.74
C PRO A 17 6.59 26.14 8.43
N LYS A 18 7.51 26.32 7.47
CA LYS A 18 7.43 25.68 6.15
C LYS A 18 7.90 24.23 6.25
N ILE A 19 7.21 23.32 5.54
CA ILE A 19 7.64 21.92 5.41
C ILE A 19 9.05 21.86 4.85
N PRO A 20 9.98 21.11 5.48
CA PRO A 20 11.38 21.01 5.04
C PRO A 20 11.54 20.52 3.59
N ARG A 21 12.53 21.02 2.88
CA ARG A 21 12.80 20.63 1.47
C ARG A 21 13.05 19.12 1.33
N SER A 22 13.68 18.48 2.32
CA SER A 22 13.90 17.03 2.32
C SER A 22 12.59 16.23 2.33
N VAL A 23 11.51 16.74 2.93
CA VAL A 23 10.19 16.08 2.94
C VAL A 23 9.55 16.14 1.54
N TRP A 24 9.63 17.29 0.87
CA TRP A 24 9.22 17.42 -0.53
C TRP A 24 10.00 16.47 -1.44
N ALA A 25 11.32 16.40 -1.28
CA ALA A 25 12.16 15.48 -2.03
C ALA A 25 11.74 14.02 -1.80
N LEU A 26 11.53 13.60 -0.54
CA LEU A 26 11.06 12.24 -0.22
C LEU A 26 9.67 11.95 -0.77
N GLY A 27 8.78 12.94 -0.79
CA GLY A 27 7.48 12.83 -1.42
C GLY A 27 7.58 12.61 -2.93
N PHE A 28 8.40 13.40 -3.64
CA PHE A 28 8.64 13.20 -5.07
C PHE A 28 9.35 11.87 -5.38
N VAL A 29 10.28 11.43 -4.53
CA VAL A 29 10.90 10.10 -4.64
C VAL A 29 9.83 9.01 -4.61
N SER A 30 8.91 9.08 -3.66
CA SER A 30 7.81 8.13 -3.57
C SER A 30 6.90 8.20 -4.80
N MET A 31 6.48 9.39 -5.19
CA MET A 31 5.62 9.61 -6.36
C MET A 31 6.22 9.02 -7.64
N PHE A 32 7.47 9.35 -7.97
CA PHE A 32 8.09 8.85 -9.19
C PHE A 32 8.31 7.33 -9.16
N MET A 33 8.68 6.77 -8.02
CA MET A 33 8.81 5.32 -7.89
C MET A 33 7.44 4.62 -7.99
N ASP A 34 6.38 5.23 -7.45
CA ASP A 34 5.04 4.67 -7.56
C ASP A 34 4.50 4.78 -9.00
N ILE A 35 4.73 5.90 -9.71
CA ILE A 35 4.46 6.00 -11.16
C ILE A 35 5.12 4.81 -11.89
N SER A 36 6.41 4.58 -11.66
CA SER A 36 7.15 3.48 -12.30
C SER A 36 6.56 2.12 -11.97
N SER A 37 6.31 1.86 -10.69
CA SER A 37 5.84 0.56 -10.22
C SER A 37 4.41 0.27 -10.66
N GLU A 38 3.54 1.27 -10.62
CA GLU A 38 2.12 1.13 -10.98
C GLU A 38 1.91 1.01 -12.50
N MET A 39 2.78 1.61 -13.33
CA MET A 39 2.79 1.33 -14.77
C MET A 39 2.99 -0.16 -15.08
N ILE A 40 3.91 -0.81 -14.35
CA ILE A 40 4.16 -2.26 -14.51
C ILE A 40 3.04 -3.06 -13.86
N HIS A 41 2.66 -2.73 -12.62
CA HIS A 41 1.65 -3.46 -11.86
C HIS A 41 0.30 -3.52 -12.59
N ALA A 42 -0.10 -2.42 -13.23
CA ALA A 42 -1.35 -2.34 -13.98
C ALA A 42 -1.38 -3.21 -15.25
N LEU A 43 -0.23 -3.61 -15.78
CA LEU A 43 -0.13 -4.37 -17.03
C LEU A 43 0.43 -5.78 -16.84
N LEU A 44 1.18 -6.03 -15.78
CA LEU A 44 1.90 -7.29 -15.58
C LEU A 44 0.99 -8.52 -15.51
N PRO A 45 -0.15 -8.52 -14.78
CA PRO A 45 -1.08 -9.66 -14.77
C PRO A 45 -1.60 -10.01 -16.16
N LEU A 46 -1.94 -8.97 -16.92
CA LEU A 46 -2.43 -9.11 -18.30
C LEU A 46 -1.33 -9.66 -19.22
N TYR A 47 -0.11 -9.11 -19.13
CA TYR A 47 1.04 -9.59 -19.89
C TYR A 47 1.32 -11.07 -19.62
N MET A 48 1.27 -11.49 -18.34
CA MET A 48 1.47 -12.88 -17.97
C MET A 48 0.41 -13.80 -18.59
N VAL A 49 -0.86 -13.42 -18.55
CA VAL A 49 -1.95 -14.26 -19.09
C VAL A 49 -2.01 -14.19 -20.61
N THR A 50 -2.00 -12.98 -21.22
CA THR A 50 -2.24 -12.82 -22.65
C THR A 50 -1.06 -13.08 -23.54
N VAL A 51 0.17 -12.79 -23.07
CA VAL A 51 1.40 -12.90 -23.85
C VAL A 51 2.20 -14.17 -23.49
N LEU A 52 2.32 -14.46 -22.18
CA LEU A 52 3.06 -15.64 -21.73
C LEU A 52 2.19 -16.89 -21.55
N GLY A 53 0.85 -16.76 -21.65
CA GLY A 53 -0.07 -17.89 -21.54
C GLY A 53 -0.10 -18.52 -20.13
N THR A 54 0.24 -17.77 -19.08
CA THR A 54 0.23 -18.30 -17.72
C THR A 54 -1.19 -18.45 -17.18
N SER A 55 -1.39 -19.40 -16.25
CA SER A 55 -2.67 -19.57 -15.56
C SER A 55 -2.94 -18.43 -14.57
N VAL A 56 -4.21 -18.21 -14.23
CA VAL A 56 -4.59 -17.24 -13.21
C VAL A 56 -4.09 -17.64 -11.82
N VAL A 57 -3.98 -18.95 -11.55
CA VAL A 57 -3.27 -19.45 -10.35
C VAL A 57 -1.85 -18.92 -10.26
N ALA A 58 -1.08 -18.98 -11.36
CA ALA A 58 0.29 -18.49 -11.38
C ALA A 58 0.35 -16.98 -11.07
N VAL A 59 -0.57 -16.18 -11.63
CA VAL A 59 -0.71 -14.76 -11.29
C VAL A 59 -0.98 -14.57 -9.81
N GLY A 60 -1.94 -15.30 -9.24
CA GLY A 60 -2.29 -15.24 -7.81
C GLY A 60 -1.11 -15.59 -6.90
N VAL A 61 -0.34 -16.64 -7.25
CA VAL A 61 0.87 -17.05 -6.51
C VAL A 61 1.93 -15.94 -6.56
N ILE A 62 2.22 -15.40 -7.75
CA ILE A 62 3.25 -14.38 -7.96
C ILE A 62 2.90 -13.10 -7.21
N GLU A 63 1.68 -12.61 -7.34
CA GLU A 63 1.22 -11.40 -6.64
C GLU A 63 1.16 -11.62 -5.13
N GLY A 64 0.68 -12.77 -4.67
CA GLY A 64 0.64 -13.13 -3.25
C GLY A 64 2.05 -13.18 -2.62
N ILE A 65 3.00 -13.85 -3.27
CA ILE A 65 4.41 -13.87 -2.84
C ILE A 65 4.99 -12.44 -2.82
N ALA A 66 4.70 -11.65 -3.84
CA ALA A 66 5.17 -10.28 -3.95
C ALA A 66 4.72 -9.43 -2.76
N GLU A 67 3.43 -9.42 -2.44
CA GLU A 67 2.87 -8.62 -1.34
C GLU A 67 3.32 -9.14 0.05
N ALA A 68 3.37 -10.46 0.24
CA ALA A 68 3.90 -11.06 1.47
C ALA A 68 5.37 -10.68 1.69
N THR A 69 6.19 -10.74 0.63
CA THR A 69 7.61 -10.35 0.67
C THR A 69 7.78 -8.90 1.11
N ALA A 70 7.04 -7.97 0.53
CA ALA A 70 7.11 -6.56 0.90
C ALA A 70 6.71 -6.33 2.37
N SER A 71 5.65 -6.99 2.82
CA SER A 71 5.14 -6.89 4.20
C SER A 71 6.13 -7.46 5.22
N ILE A 72 6.67 -8.64 4.96
CA ILE A 72 7.64 -9.31 5.84
C ILE A 72 8.95 -8.52 5.89
N THR A 73 9.49 -8.11 4.75
CA THR A 73 10.74 -7.35 4.66
C THR A 73 10.63 -6.02 5.40
N LYS A 74 9.48 -5.35 5.34
CA LYS A 74 9.23 -4.09 6.05
C LYS A 74 9.41 -4.21 7.57
N VAL A 75 9.03 -5.34 8.16
CA VAL A 75 9.19 -5.60 9.61
C VAL A 75 10.67 -5.58 10.00
N PHE A 76 11.50 -6.27 9.22
CA PHE A 76 12.94 -6.36 9.51
C PHE A 76 13.71 -5.11 9.15
N SER A 77 13.32 -4.40 8.09
CA SER A 77 14.00 -3.19 7.65
C SER A 77 13.89 -2.05 8.65
N GLY A 78 12.77 -1.92 9.34
CA GLY A 78 12.59 -0.95 10.41
C GLY A 78 13.57 -1.18 11.57
N ALA A 79 13.63 -2.42 12.07
CA ALA A 79 14.56 -2.78 13.14
C ALA A 79 16.03 -2.62 12.73
N LEU A 80 16.36 -2.96 11.48
CA LEU A 80 17.71 -2.78 10.95
C LEU A 80 18.07 -1.30 10.82
N SER A 81 17.14 -0.46 10.37
CA SER A 81 17.30 0.98 10.25
C SER A 81 17.64 1.63 11.59
N ASP A 82 16.91 1.24 12.64
CA ASP A 82 17.13 1.78 14.00
C ASP A 82 18.47 1.34 14.57
N ARG A 83 18.91 0.09 14.27
CA ARG A 83 20.23 -0.40 14.72
C ARG A 83 21.40 0.27 14.01
N LEU A 84 21.29 0.47 12.71
CA LEU A 84 22.38 1.03 11.90
C LEU A 84 22.48 2.55 12.02
N GLY A 85 21.40 3.25 12.39
CA GLY A 85 21.32 4.71 12.39
C GLY A 85 21.49 5.35 11.01
N LYS A 86 21.54 4.55 9.93
CA LYS A 86 21.79 4.98 8.53
C LYS A 86 20.52 4.86 7.70
N ARG A 87 19.54 5.72 7.98
CA ARG A 87 18.21 5.63 7.35
C ARG A 87 18.25 5.94 5.86
N LYS A 88 19.01 6.94 5.44
CA LYS A 88 19.17 7.29 4.03
C LYS A 88 19.78 6.13 3.24
N LEU A 89 20.82 5.47 3.77
CA LEU A 89 21.46 4.34 3.09
C LEU A 89 20.47 3.21 2.77
N LEU A 90 19.69 2.78 3.77
CA LEU A 90 18.68 1.72 3.57
C LEU A 90 17.57 2.16 2.62
N THR A 91 17.17 3.44 2.69
CA THR A 91 16.21 4.01 1.76
C THR A 91 16.75 3.97 0.33
N VAL A 92 18.01 4.40 0.10
CA VAL A 92 18.68 4.35 -1.22
C VAL A 92 18.80 2.92 -1.73
N LEU A 93 19.19 1.96 -0.88
CA LEU A 93 19.27 0.55 -1.27
C LEU A 93 17.90 0.00 -1.70
N GLY A 94 16.84 0.29 -0.95
CA GLY A 94 15.49 -0.18 -1.29
C GLY A 94 14.95 0.43 -2.58
N TYR A 95 15.12 1.75 -2.79
CA TYR A 95 14.74 2.40 -4.06
C TYR A 95 15.64 1.97 -5.22
N GLY A 96 16.95 1.80 -4.98
CA GLY A 96 17.92 1.32 -5.97
C GLY A 96 17.60 -0.09 -6.45
N LEU A 97 17.30 -1.04 -5.52
CA LEU A 97 16.86 -2.39 -5.89
C LEU A 97 15.59 -2.33 -6.74
N GLY A 98 14.58 -1.54 -6.35
CA GLY A 98 13.38 -1.34 -7.15
C GLY A 98 13.68 -0.79 -8.55
N ALA A 99 14.56 0.21 -8.67
CA ALA A 99 14.93 0.79 -9.95
C ALA A 99 15.72 -0.19 -10.85
N LEU A 100 16.62 -0.99 -10.27
CA LEU A 100 17.42 -1.98 -10.98
C LEU A 100 16.58 -3.15 -11.55
N THR A 101 15.42 -3.44 -10.95
CA THR A 101 14.53 -4.47 -11.48
C THR A 101 13.72 -4.00 -12.69
N LYS A 102 13.50 -2.69 -12.86
CA LYS A 102 12.62 -2.16 -13.92
C LYS A 102 13.07 -2.57 -15.34
N PRO A 103 14.37 -2.51 -15.72
CA PRO A 103 14.81 -2.99 -17.02
C PRO A 103 14.62 -4.49 -17.24
N VAL A 104 14.55 -5.29 -16.17
CA VAL A 104 14.39 -6.74 -16.28
C VAL A 104 13.01 -7.10 -16.86
N PHE A 105 11.95 -6.35 -16.53
CA PHE A 105 10.60 -6.63 -17.02
C PHE A 105 10.49 -6.62 -18.56
N PRO A 106 10.96 -5.58 -19.27
CA PRO A 106 10.91 -5.59 -20.74
C PRO A 106 11.92 -6.54 -21.39
N MET A 107 13.00 -6.94 -20.68
CA MET A 107 14.01 -7.87 -21.18
C MET A 107 13.70 -9.33 -20.85
N ALA A 108 12.67 -9.59 -20.03
CA ALA A 108 12.33 -10.93 -19.59
C ALA A 108 11.97 -11.83 -20.77
N SER A 109 12.73 -12.92 -20.95
CA SER A 109 12.51 -13.94 -21.96
C SER A 109 11.54 -15.04 -21.51
N GLY A 110 11.20 -15.08 -20.22
CA GLY A 110 10.31 -16.07 -19.63
C GLY A 110 9.74 -15.62 -18.27
N LEU A 111 8.84 -16.44 -17.75
CA LEU A 111 8.13 -16.17 -16.49
C LEU A 111 9.08 -16.09 -15.29
N GLU A 112 10.14 -16.88 -15.26
CA GLU A 112 11.14 -16.93 -14.20
C GLU A 112 11.84 -15.58 -13.97
N TRP A 113 12.14 -14.84 -15.04
CA TRP A 113 12.71 -13.50 -14.97
C TRP A 113 11.74 -12.48 -14.38
N LEU A 114 10.46 -12.59 -14.74
CA LEU A 114 9.41 -11.73 -14.18
C LEU A 114 9.21 -12.00 -12.69
N ILE A 115 9.19 -13.28 -12.27
CA ILE A 115 9.10 -13.68 -10.87
C ILE A 115 10.29 -13.11 -10.10
N ALA A 116 11.51 -13.30 -10.58
CA ALA A 116 12.72 -12.80 -9.93
C ALA A 116 12.71 -11.28 -9.82
N ALA A 117 12.37 -10.56 -10.91
CA ALA A 117 12.28 -9.10 -10.91
C ALA A 117 11.21 -8.62 -9.93
N ARG A 118 10.03 -9.24 -9.93
CA ARG A 118 8.93 -8.89 -9.03
C ARG A 118 9.29 -9.11 -7.57
N PHE A 119 9.93 -10.26 -7.27
CA PHE A 119 10.39 -10.58 -5.91
C PHE A 119 11.42 -9.56 -5.41
N VAL A 120 12.46 -9.26 -6.20
CA VAL A 120 13.50 -8.29 -5.82
C VAL A 120 12.93 -6.87 -5.68
N ASP A 121 12.02 -6.46 -6.56
CA ASP A 121 11.29 -5.19 -6.45
C ASP A 121 10.53 -5.09 -5.11
N ARG A 122 9.86 -6.18 -4.70
CA ARG A 122 9.10 -6.21 -3.44
C ARG A 122 10.01 -6.24 -2.21
N VAL A 123 11.14 -6.90 -2.27
CA VAL A 123 12.20 -6.78 -1.24
C VAL A 123 12.65 -5.32 -1.14
N GLY A 124 12.93 -4.65 -2.26
CA GLY A 124 13.26 -3.23 -2.31
C GLY A 124 12.17 -2.35 -1.68
N LYS A 125 10.89 -2.61 -1.99
CA LYS A 125 9.73 -1.91 -1.39
C LYS A 125 9.68 -2.10 0.12
N GLY A 126 9.91 -3.31 0.61
CA GLY A 126 9.97 -3.61 2.04
C GLY A 126 11.13 -2.93 2.74
N ILE A 127 12.34 -2.95 2.14
CA ILE A 127 13.53 -2.30 2.72
C ILE A 127 13.33 -0.79 2.85
N ARG A 128 12.77 -0.11 1.84
CA ARG A 128 12.67 1.36 1.83
C ARG A 128 11.57 1.92 2.73
N GLY A 129 10.50 1.16 3.01
CA GLY A 129 9.27 1.69 3.61
C GLY A 129 9.47 2.30 5.00
N ALA A 130 9.94 1.51 5.96
CA ALA A 130 10.13 1.97 7.34
C ALA A 130 11.28 2.99 7.49
N PRO A 131 12.46 2.81 6.87
CA PRO A 131 13.52 3.82 6.92
C PRO A 131 13.13 5.17 6.31
N ARG A 132 12.39 5.18 5.20
CA ARG A 132 11.87 6.41 4.58
C ARG A 132 10.94 7.17 5.53
N ASP A 133 9.98 6.46 6.13
CA ASP A 133 9.01 7.08 7.02
C ASP A 133 9.70 7.62 8.30
N ALA A 134 10.68 6.90 8.81
CA ALA A 134 11.52 7.37 9.91
C ALA A 134 12.34 8.62 9.52
N LEU A 135 12.91 8.65 8.31
CA LEU A 135 13.66 9.81 7.81
C LEU A 135 12.75 11.05 7.67
N VAL A 136 11.49 10.89 7.19
CA VAL A 136 10.51 11.98 7.19
C VAL A 136 10.30 12.53 8.60
N ALA A 137 10.16 11.65 9.61
CA ALA A 137 9.98 12.07 11.01
C ALA A 137 11.20 12.81 11.57
N ASP A 138 12.42 12.37 11.21
CA ASP A 138 13.68 12.95 11.72
C ASP A 138 13.96 14.34 11.16
N VAL A 139 13.65 14.56 9.88
CA VAL A 139 13.88 15.87 9.23
C VAL A 139 12.76 16.87 9.49
N THR A 140 11.70 16.46 10.20
CA THR A 140 10.49 17.29 10.41
C THR A 140 10.30 17.66 11.87
N PRO A 141 10.15 18.96 12.21
CA PRO A 141 9.76 19.40 13.54
C PRO A 141 8.46 18.70 14.02
N PRO A 142 8.33 18.36 15.32
CA PRO A 142 7.17 17.63 15.85
C PRO A 142 5.83 18.22 15.47
N GLU A 143 5.72 19.55 15.41
CA GLU A 143 4.48 20.29 15.12
C GLU A 143 4.05 20.16 13.65
N LEU A 144 4.97 19.80 12.76
CA LEU A 144 4.73 19.66 11.31
C LEU A 144 4.67 18.20 10.82
N ARG A 145 4.87 17.23 11.71
CA ARG A 145 4.93 15.80 11.30
C ARG A 145 3.65 15.35 10.60
N GLY A 146 2.50 15.76 11.09
CA GLY A 146 1.22 15.44 10.44
C GLY A 146 1.15 15.97 9.00
N ALA A 147 1.53 17.24 8.79
CA ALA A 147 1.57 17.85 7.46
C ALA A 147 2.61 17.19 6.54
N ALA A 148 3.79 16.82 7.09
CA ALA A 148 4.85 16.14 6.34
C ALA A 148 4.44 14.74 5.85
N PHE A 149 3.84 13.94 6.73
CA PHE A 149 3.30 12.62 6.36
C PHE A 149 2.11 12.75 5.40
N GLY A 150 1.23 13.74 5.61
CA GLY A 150 0.13 14.04 4.71
C GLY A 150 0.60 14.41 3.29
N LEU A 151 1.60 15.27 3.19
CA LEU A 151 2.21 15.64 1.90
C LEU A 151 2.82 14.41 1.20
N ARG A 152 3.60 13.61 1.93
CA ARG A 152 4.17 12.38 1.38
C ARG A 152 3.09 11.43 0.87
N GLN A 153 2.04 11.22 1.67
CA GLN A 153 0.93 10.33 1.29
C GLN A 153 0.16 10.86 0.08
N ALA A 154 -0.05 12.18 0.00
CA ALA A 154 -0.69 12.80 -1.16
C ALA A 154 0.14 12.57 -2.45
N LEU A 155 1.46 12.71 -2.38
CA LEU A 155 2.35 12.45 -3.51
C LEU A 155 2.40 10.95 -3.88
N ASP A 156 2.39 10.03 -2.90
CA ASP A 156 2.21 8.59 -3.15
C ASP A 156 0.91 8.33 -3.95
N THR A 157 -0.20 8.92 -3.49
CA THR A 157 -1.52 8.76 -4.15
C THR A 157 -1.52 9.31 -5.57
N VAL A 158 -0.87 10.48 -5.80
CA VAL A 158 -0.69 11.02 -7.15
C VAL A 158 0.11 10.04 -8.02
N GLY A 159 1.16 9.44 -7.49
CA GLY A 159 1.95 8.42 -8.20
C GLY A 159 1.11 7.17 -8.55
N ALA A 160 0.33 6.67 -7.59
CA ALA A 160 -0.55 5.53 -7.78
C ALA A 160 -1.67 5.78 -8.81
N PHE A 161 -2.11 7.02 -8.94
CA PHE A 161 -3.07 7.44 -9.96
C PHE A 161 -2.43 7.62 -11.34
N LEU A 162 -1.29 8.35 -11.39
CA LEU A 162 -0.61 8.66 -12.65
C LEU A 162 0.02 7.44 -13.32
N GLY A 163 0.48 6.44 -12.54
CA GLY A 163 1.10 5.23 -13.10
C GLY A 163 0.17 4.49 -14.07
N PRO A 164 -1.01 4.00 -13.64
CA PRO A 164 -1.96 3.34 -14.53
C PRO A 164 -2.46 4.25 -15.66
N LEU A 165 -2.64 5.55 -15.41
CA LEU A 165 -3.03 6.50 -16.45
C LEU A 165 -1.98 6.62 -17.56
N LEU A 166 -0.71 6.73 -17.19
CA LEU A 166 0.40 6.73 -18.15
C LEU A 166 0.52 5.39 -18.87
N ALA A 167 0.24 4.27 -18.19
CA ALA A 167 0.21 2.96 -18.83
C ALA A 167 -0.83 2.92 -19.95
N ILE A 168 -2.04 3.47 -19.75
CA ILE A 168 -3.09 3.56 -20.79
C ILE A 168 -2.58 4.39 -21.97
N VAL A 169 -2.08 5.61 -21.71
CA VAL A 169 -1.61 6.51 -22.75
C VAL A 169 -0.48 5.87 -23.56
N LEU A 170 0.48 5.25 -22.90
CA LEU A 170 1.61 4.60 -23.55
C LEU A 170 1.20 3.34 -24.30
N MET A 171 0.27 2.54 -23.79
CA MET A 171 -0.28 1.39 -24.52
C MET A 171 -0.98 1.84 -25.80
N TRP A 172 -1.72 2.95 -25.74
CA TRP A 172 -2.34 3.55 -26.93
C TRP A 172 -1.28 4.04 -27.93
N LEU A 173 -0.30 4.83 -27.48
CA LEU A 173 0.77 5.38 -28.34
C LEU A 173 1.68 4.31 -28.94
N THR A 174 1.87 3.19 -28.25
CA THR A 174 2.74 2.10 -28.68
C THR A 174 2.02 0.96 -29.40
N ALA A 175 0.74 1.13 -29.73
CA ALA A 175 -0.09 0.09 -30.34
C ALA A 175 -0.09 -1.22 -29.51
N SER A 176 -0.33 -1.10 -28.19
CA SER A 176 -0.42 -2.21 -27.22
C SER A 176 0.87 -3.03 -27.02
N HIS A 177 2.04 -2.40 -27.20
CA HIS A 177 3.33 -3.06 -26.95
C HIS A 177 3.75 -2.95 -25.48
N PHE A 178 3.48 -3.96 -24.67
CA PHE A 178 3.81 -4.01 -23.24
C PHE A 178 5.28 -3.69 -22.92
N GLN A 179 6.24 -4.29 -23.64
CA GLN A 179 7.67 -4.09 -23.39
C GLN A 179 8.08 -2.62 -23.54
N ARG A 180 7.51 -1.87 -24.49
CA ARG A 180 7.78 -0.43 -24.64
C ARG A 180 7.32 0.36 -23.44
N VAL A 181 6.14 0.04 -22.90
CA VAL A 181 5.62 0.67 -21.69
C VAL A 181 6.51 0.35 -20.49
N PHE A 182 6.94 -0.91 -20.35
CA PHE A 182 7.88 -1.32 -19.30
C PHE A 182 9.23 -0.60 -19.39
N TRP A 183 9.76 -0.36 -20.60
CA TRP A 183 10.97 0.45 -20.77
C TRP A 183 10.77 1.89 -20.31
N VAL A 184 9.63 2.52 -20.62
CA VAL A 184 9.36 3.89 -20.19
C VAL A 184 9.28 3.98 -18.66
N SER A 185 8.80 2.94 -17.98
CA SER A 185 8.73 2.91 -16.51
C SER A 185 10.10 2.99 -15.82
N VAL A 186 11.19 2.68 -16.52
CA VAL A 186 12.57 2.82 -16.01
C VAL A 186 12.89 4.30 -15.70
N ILE A 187 12.38 5.22 -16.52
CA ILE A 187 12.70 6.64 -16.41
C ILE A 187 12.28 7.21 -15.05
N PRO A 188 11.00 7.13 -14.62
CA PRO A 188 10.61 7.65 -13.32
C PRO A 188 11.29 6.92 -12.16
N ALA A 189 11.64 5.64 -12.27
CA ALA A 189 12.40 4.94 -11.24
C ALA A 189 13.81 5.53 -11.05
N LEU A 190 14.51 5.80 -12.14
CA LEU A 190 15.83 6.45 -12.10
C LEU A 190 15.75 7.88 -11.57
N VAL A 191 14.73 8.64 -11.96
CA VAL A 191 14.47 10.00 -11.42
C VAL A 191 14.25 9.94 -9.92
N ALA A 192 13.49 8.96 -9.41
CA ALA A 192 13.29 8.78 -7.97
C ALA A 192 14.62 8.56 -7.24
N VAL A 193 15.46 7.65 -7.72
CA VAL A 193 16.78 7.37 -7.12
C VAL A 193 17.69 8.60 -7.18
N TYR A 194 17.71 9.31 -8.31
CA TYR A 194 18.48 10.55 -8.45
C TYR A 194 18.06 11.61 -7.43
N ILE A 195 16.74 11.88 -7.32
CA ILE A 195 16.22 12.86 -6.34
C ILE A 195 16.62 12.46 -4.91
N LEU A 196 16.51 11.17 -4.57
CA LEU A 196 16.85 10.65 -3.26
C LEU A 196 18.33 10.90 -2.91
N ILE A 197 19.23 10.61 -3.84
CA ILE A 197 20.67 10.78 -3.62
C ILE A 197 21.05 12.26 -3.53
N ALA A 198 20.52 13.08 -4.46
CA ALA A 198 20.95 14.46 -4.64
C ALA A 198 20.32 15.43 -3.63
N PHE A 199 19.03 15.25 -3.27
CA PHE A 199 18.27 16.26 -2.53
C PHE A 199 17.88 15.85 -1.11
N VAL A 200 17.98 14.57 -0.74
CA VAL A 200 17.69 14.12 0.63
C VAL A 200 18.98 14.07 1.43
N ARG A 201 18.99 14.76 2.57
CA ARG A 201 20.12 14.75 3.52
C ARG A 201 19.72 13.97 4.77
N GLU A 202 20.62 13.16 5.28
CA GLU A 202 20.48 12.52 6.58
C GLU A 202 20.79 13.54 7.67
N PRO A 203 19.93 13.73 8.67
CA PRO A 203 20.23 14.63 9.77
C PRO A 203 21.37 14.05 10.60
N GLU A 204 22.31 14.92 11.03
CA GLU A 204 23.41 14.57 11.92
C GLU A 204 22.92 14.39 13.37
N THR A 205 21.99 13.52 13.61
CA THR A 205 21.47 13.27 14.97
C THR A 205 22.16 12.05 15.53
N PRO A 206 22.83 12.15 16.71
CA PRO A 206 23.31 10.96 17.40
C PRO A 206 22.14 10.03 17.68
N ALA A 207 22.27 8.76 17.39
CA ALA A 207 21.28 7.74 17.70
C ALA A 207 21.19 7.57 19.24
N THR A 208 20.42 8.40 19.91
CA THR A 208 20.05 8.26 21.33
C THR A 208 18.86 7.32 21.53
N THR A 209 18.56 6.48 20.55
CA THR A 209 17.46 5.53 20.62
C THR A 209 17.90 4.32 21.44
N PRO A 210 17.12 3.89 22.45
CA PRO A 210 17.40 2.66 23.18
C PRO A 210 17.50 1.48 22.19
N PRO A 211 18.32 0.46 22.45
CA PRO A 211 18.48 -0.68 21.55
C PRO A 211 17.13 -1.30 21.26
N VAL A 212 16.76 -1.31 19.97
CA VAL A 212 15.50 -1.91 19.50
C VAL A 212 15.53 -3.38 19.86
N ARG A 213 14.60 -3.80 20.71
CA ARG A 213 14.37 -5.20 21.06
C ARG A 213 13.97 -5.97 19.81
N ALA A 214 14.31 -7.25 19.74
CA ALA A 214 13.95 -8.10 18.60
C ALA A 214 12.42 -8.03 18.38
N PRO A 215 11.92 -7.63 17.19
CA PRO A 215 10.52 -7.29 16.97
C PRO A 215 9.55 -8.47 17.13
N LEU A 216 10.05 -9.70 17.37
CA LEU A 216 9.26 -10.92 17.46
C LEU A 216 9.63 -11.77 18.69
N ALA A 217 10.20 -11.20 19.76
CA ALA A 217 10.56 -11.93 20.97
C ALA A 217 9.32 -12.62 21.58
N VAL A 218 9.42 -13.93 21.87
CA VAL A 218 8.28 -14.77 22.30
C VAL A 218 7.60 -14.24 23.57
N HIS A 219 8.39 -13.75 24.54
CA HIS A 219 7.84 -13.24 25.79
C HIS A 219 7.06 -11.92 25.64
N GLU A 220 7.32 -11.14 24.58
CA GLU A 220 6.58 -9.91 24.30
C GLU A 220 5.20 -10.18 23.67
N ARG A 221 5.07 -11.30 22.94
CA ARG A 221 3.78 -11.73 22.35
C ARG A 221 2.72 -12.00 23.37
N VAL A 222 3.09 -12.62 24.50
CA VAL A 222 2.18 -12.94 25.62
C VAL A 222 1.64 -11.67 26.29
N ARG A 223 2.40 -10.58 26.27
CA ARG A 223 2.03 -9.28 26.88
C ARG A 223 1.04 -8.48 26.04
N LEU A 224 0.78 -8.86 24.79
CA LEU A 224 -0.17 -8.20 23.90
C LEU A 224 -1.61 -8.60 24.19
N GLY A 225 -2.05 -9.03 25.24
CA GLY A 225 -3.41 -9.22 25.72
C GLY A 225 -4.46 -9.83 24.75
N PRO A 226 -5.58 -10.34 25.25
CA PRO A 226 -6.57 -11.03 24.41
C PRO A 226 -7.32 -10.10 23.43
N ALA A 227 -7.45 -8.81 23.74
CA ALA A 227 -8.09 -7.85 22.83
C ALA A 227 -7.29 -7.67 21.53
N TYR A 228 -5.97 -7.57 21.62
CA TYR A 228 -5.09 -7.50 20.48
C TYR A 228 -5.21 -8.77 19.61
N TRP A 229 -5.18 -9.97 20.22
CA TRP A 229 -5.24 -11.22 19.46
C TRP A 229 -6.59 -11.44 18.77
N ARG A 230 -7.69 -11.00 19.37
CA ARG A 230 -9.02 -11.00 18.71
C ARG A 230 -9.00 -10.07 17.49
N LEU A 231 -8.44 -8.87 17.64
CA LEU A 231 -8.34 -7.90 16.55
C LEU A 231 -7.45 -8.43 15.42
N ILE A 232 -6.31 -9.05 15.73
CA ILE A 232 -5.43 -9.68 14.74
C ILE A 232 -6.14 -10.82 14.00
N GLY A 233 -6.88 -11.66 14.71
CA GLY A 233 -7.68 -12.72 14.08
C GLY A 233 -8.68 -12.16 13.06
N LEU A 234 -9.39 -11.09 13.42
CA LEU A 234 -10.33 -10.43 12.50
C LEU A 234 -9.62 -9.74 11.33
N ALA A 235 -8.49 -9.08 11.57
CA ALA A 235 -7.70 -8.46 10.52
C ALA A 235 -7.13 -9.49 9.54
N THR A 236 -6.71 -10.66 10.04
CA THR A 236 -6.25 -11.78 9.22
C THR A 236 -7.40 -12.35 8.38
N LEU A 237 -8.58 -12.57 8.98
CA LEU A 237 -9.76 -13.04 8.26
C LEU A 237 -10.23 -12.03 7.20
N PHE A 238 -10.22 -10.73 7.54
CA PHE A 238 -10.47 -9.65 6.57
C PHE A 238 -9.49 -9.69 5.40
N THR A 239 -8.20 -9.91 5.69
CA THR A 239 -7.17 -9.98 4.65
C THR A 239 -7.35 -11.20 3.75
N LEU A 240 -7.86 -12.32 4.28
CA LEU A 240 -8.23 -13.49 3.48
C LEU A 240 -9.42 -13.20 2.54
N ALA A 241 -10.31 -12.29 2.92
CA ALA A 241 -11.42 -11.85 2.05
C ALA A 241 -10.96 -10.92 0.93
N ARG A 242 -9.76 -10.33 1.03
CA ARG A 242 -9.21 -9.34 0.11
C ARG A 242 -7.98 -9.89 -0.61
N PHE A 243 -8.15 -10.46 -1.76
CA PHE A 243 -7.07 -10.92 -2.63
C PHE A 243 -6.42 -9.76 -3.42
N SER A 244 -5.42 -10.07 -4.26
CA SER A 244 -4.69 -9.07 -5.06
C SER A 244 -5.61 -8.31 -6.03
N GLU A 245 -5.35 -7.02 -6.21
CA GLU A 245 -6.01 -6.14 -7.19
C GLU A 245 -5.82 -6.61 -8.64
N ALA A 246 -4.87 -7.50 -8.89
CA ALA A 246 -4.67 -8.17 -10.17
C ALA A 246 -5.94 -8.87 -10.67
N PHE A 247 -6.77 -9.42 -9.77
CA PHE A 247 -8.02 -10.08 -10.13
C PHE A 247 -9.11 -9.13 -10.64
N LEU A 248 -9.03 -7.84 -10.28
CA LEU A 248 -9.90 -6.80 -10.87
C LEU A 248 -9.53 -6.55 -12.34
N LEU A 249 -8.22 -6.53 -12.65
CA LEU A 249 -7.72 -6.40 -14.02
C LEU A 249 -8.10 -7.62 -14.87
N LEU A 250 -7.95 -8.82 -14.32
CA LEU A 250 -8.35 -10.08 -14.98
C LEU A 250 -9.86 -10.13 -15.21
N ARG A 251 -10.67 -9.64 -14.26
CA ARG A 251 -12.13 -9.56 -14.44
C ARG A 251 -12.52 -8.62 -15.57
N ALA A 252 -11.85 -7.47 -15.69
CA ALA A 252 -12.06 -6.54 -16.80
C ALA A 252 -11.71 -7.18 -18.15
N GLN A 253 -10.62 -7.94 -18.20
CA GLN A 253 -10.22 -8.68 -19.40
C GLN A 253 -11.21 -9.78 -19.75
N ASP A 254 -11.68 -10.57 -18.79
CA ASP A 254 -12.69 -11.61 -18.95
C ASP A 254 -14.02 -11.04 -19.53
N MET A 255 -14.33 -9.78 -19.22
CA MET A 255 -15.46 -9.04 -19.80
C MET A 255 -15.16 -8.47 -21.20
N GLY A 256 -14.02 -8.75 -21.80
CA GLY A 256 -13.65 -8.30 -23.14
C GLY A 256 -13.08 -6.88 -23.19
N LEU A 257 -12.62 -6.31 -22.05
CA LEU A 257 -11.88 -5.04 -22.07
C LEU A 257 -10.53 -5.25 -22.72
N ALA A 258 -10.23 -4.47 -23.77
CA ALA A 258 -8.93 -4.54 -24.41
C ALA A 258 -7.81 -4.27 -23.38
N PRO A 259 -6.67 -5.00 -23.44
CA PRO A 259 -5.59 -4.89 -22.44
C PRO A 259 -5.10 -3.46 -22.22
N MET A 260 -5.16 -2.61 -23.24
CA MET A 260 -4.77 -1.20 -23.14
C MET A 260 -5.64 -0.38 -22.18
N TRP A 261 -6.91 -0.76 -22.00
CA TRP A 261 -7.87 -0.06 -21.11
C TRP A 261 -7.98 -0.69 -19.72
N ALA A 262 -7.45 -1.90 -19.52
CA ALA A 262 -7.54 -2.56 -18.23
C ALA A 262 -6.97 -1.74 -17.06
N PRO A 263 -5.88 -0.96 -17.21
CA PRO A 263 -5.40 -0.09 -16.13
C PRO A 263 -6.42 0.97 -15.66
N ALA A 264 -7.46 1.27 -16.46
CA ALA A 264 -8.54 2.19 -16.05
C ALA A 264 -9.30 1.68 -14.81
N VAL A 265 -9.31 0.36 -14.59
CA VAL A 265 -9.85 -0.27 -13.39
C VAL A 265 -9.10 0.24 -12.13
N LEU A 266 -7.78 0.26 -12.17
CA LEU A 266 -6.98 0.76 -11.05
C LEU A 266 -7.09 2.28 -10.89
N VAL A 267 -7.24 3.03 -11.99
CA VAL A 267 -7.50 4.48 -11.94
C VAL A 267 -8.81 4.77 -11.22
N LEU A 268 -9.88 4.06 -11.58
CA LEU A 268 -11.19 4.21 -10.93
C LEU A 268 -11.13 3.81 -9.45
N MET A 269 -10.47 2.69 -9.14
CA MET A 269 -10.27 2.23 -7.78
C MET A 269 -9.49 3.26 -6.94
N ALA A 270 -8.38 3.78 -7.46
CA ALA A 270 -7.55 4.77 -6.77
C ALA A 270 -8.31 6.09 -6.55
N LEU A 271 -9.14 6.51 -7.51
CA LEU A 271 -9.99 7.69 -7.37
C LEU A 271 -11.02 7.49 -6.24
N ALA A 272 -11.73 6.37 -6.24
CA ALA A 272 -12.71 6.03 -5.20
C ALA A 272 -12.06 5.95 -3.81
N TYR A 273 -10.88 5.33 -3.72
CA TYR A 273 -10.06 5.29 -2.50
C TYR A 273 -9.70 6.71 -2.02
N SER A 274 -9.16 7.55 -2.89
CA SER A 274 -8.68 8.89 -2.54
C SER A 274 -9.79 9.79 -2.02
N VAL A 275 -10.96 9.73 -2.65
CA VAL A 275 -12.14 10.52 -2.24
C VAL A 275 -12.70 10.05 -0.90
N SER A 276 -12.61 8.75 -0.60
CA SER A 276 -13.21 8.16 0.62
C SER A 276 -12.28 8.14 1.84
N ALA A 277 -10.96 8.09 1.65
CA ALA A 277 -10.02 7.88 2.74
C ALA A 277 -10.06 8.98 3.82
N TYR A 278 -10.10 10.26 3.42
CA TYR A 278 -10.19 11.37 4.37
C TYR A 278 -11.55 11.45 5.08
N PRO A 279 -12.71 11.41 4.38
CA PRO A 279 -14.02 11.35 5.05
C PRO A 279 -14.16 10.16 6.00
N ALA A 280 -13.69 8.97 5.62
CA ALA A 280 -13.71 7.80 6.49
C ALA A 280 -12.89 8.00 7.77
N GLY A 281 -11.72 8.62 7.68
CA GLY A 281 -10.91 9.01 8.84
C GLY A 281 -11.68 9.92 9.79
N VAL A 282 -12.24 11.02 9.28
CA VAL A 282 -13.05 11.96 10.09
C VAL A 282 -14.29 11.29 10.71
N MET A 283 -14.95 10.42 9.93
CA MET A 283 -16.10 9.65 10.45
C MET A 283 -15.68 8.70 11.57
N SER A 284 -14.49 8.08 11.48
CA SER A 284 -14.01 7.17 12.51
C SER A 284 -13.78 7.86 13.86
N ASP A 285 -13.35 9.11 13.83
CA ASP A 285 -13.15 9.91 15.04
C ASP A 285 -14.49 10.35 15.70
N ARG A 286 -15.55 10.52 14.89
CA ARG A 286 -16.87 10.98 15.35
C ARG A 286 -17.83 9.84 15.70
N LEU A 287 -17.91 8.82 14.85
CA LEU A 287 -18.87 7.71 14.95
C LEU A 287 -18.27 6.45 15.58
N GLY A 288 -16.95 6.48 15.85
CA GLY A 288 -16.21 5.34 16.35
C GLY A 288 -15.71 4.41 15.23
N ARG A 289 -14.55 3.80 15.47
CA ARG A 289 -13.81 2.98 14.48
C ARG A 289 -14.59 1.78 14.02
N ARG A 290 -15.38 1.16 14.90
CA ARG A 290 -16.17 -0.04 14.61
C ARG A 290 -17.23 0.22 13.53
N GLY A 291 -17.98 1.29 13.61
CA GLY A 291 -19.02 1.64 12.62
C GLY A 291 -18.42 1.85 11.22
N VAL A 292 -17.31 2.58 11.14
CA VAL A 292 -16.61 2.84 9.88
C VAL A 292 -16.05 1.55 9.28
N LEU A 293 -15.46 0.67 10.11
CA LEU A 293 -14.98 -0.64 9.67
C LEU A 293 -16.11 -1.53 9.12
N MET A 294 -17.27 -1.54 9.79
CA MET A 294 -18.45 -2.28 9.32
C MET A 294 -18.95 -1.75 7.97
N THR A 295 -18.96 -0.45 7.76
CA THR A 295 -19.30 0.17 6.46
C THR A 295 -18.30 -0.28 5.40
N GLY A 296 -16.99 -0.25 5.68
CA GLY A 296 -15.97 -0.72 4.77
C GLY A 296 -16.12 -2.20 4.39
N LEU A 297 -16.45 -3.07 5.35
CA LEU A 297 -16.74 -4.49 5.10
C LEU A 297 -18.01 -4.68 4.25
N GLY A 298 -19.05 -3.90 4.52
CA GLY A 298 -20.27 -3.90 3.69
C GLY A 298 -19.99 -3.48 2.24
N LEU A 299 -19.12 -2.49 2.04
CA LEU A 299 -18.67 -2.06 0.72
C LEU A 299 -17.86 -3.16 0.00
N LEU A 300 -17.01 -3.91 0.71
CA LEU A 300 -16.27 -5.04 0.14
C LEU A 300 -17.23 -6.16 -0.29
N ILE A 301 -18.18 -6.51 0.57
CA ILE A 301 -19.24 -7.52 0.22
C ILE A 301 -20.00 -7.06 -1.02
N ALA A 302 -20.42 -5.81 -1.08
CA ALA A 302 -21.14 -5.26 -2.23
C ALA A 302 -20.25 -5.29 -3.50
N ALA A 303 -18.98 -4.91 -3.39
CA ALA A 303 -18.01 -4.97 -4.49
C ALA A 303 -17.88 -6.37 -5.06
N ASP A 304 -17.65 -7.36 -4.20
CA ASP A 304 -17.50 -8.75 -4.60
C ASP A 304 -18.78 -9.32 -5.24
N LEU A 305 -19.95 -9.02 -4.68
CA LEU A 305 -21.23 -9.43 -5.27
C LEU A 305 -21.49 -8.77 -6.62
N LEU A 306 -21.18 -7.49 -6.78
CA LEU A 306 -21.29 -6.78 -8.07
C LEU A 306 -20.38 -7.42 -9.12
N LEU A 307 -19.13 -7.71 -8.76
CA LEU A 307 -18.13 -8.32 -9.66
C LEU A 307 -18.45 -9.78 -10.00
N ALA A 308 -19.08 -10.51 -9.09
CA ALA A 308 -19.46 -11.90 -9.30
C ALA A 308 -20.72 -12.03 -10.16
N LEU A 309 -21.74 -11.20 -9.88
CA LEU A 309 -23.11 -11.44 -10.36
C LEU A 309 -23.53 -10.55 -11.52
N LEU A 310 -22.96 -9.33 -11.62
CA LEU A 310 -23.31 -8.42 -12.69
C LEU A 310 -22.40 -8.60 -13.90
N SER A 311 -23.03 -8.76 -15.05
CA SER A 311 -22.38 -8.69 -16.36
C SER A 311 -22.50 -7.27 -16.93
N GLY A 312 -21.49 -6.83 -17.69
CA GLY A 312 -21.46 -5.52 -18.33
C GLY A 312 -20.65 -4.46 -17.60
N TRP A 313 -20.32 -3.40 -18.34
CA TRP A 313 -19.40 -2.34 -17.90
C TRP A 313 -19.86 -1.60 -16.64
N ALA A 314 -21.17 -1.43 -16.46
CA ALA A 314 -21.72 -0.79 -15.27
C ALA A 314 -21.47 -1.64 -14.01
N GLY A 315 -21.62 -2.96 -14.09
CA GLY A 315 -21.33 -3.87 -12.97
C GLY A 315 -19.86 -3.85 -12.60
N LEU A 316 -18.95 -3.87 -13.58
CA LEU A 316 -17.51 -3.73 -13.37
C LEU A 316 -17.18 -2.40 -12.70
N ALA A 317 -17.65 -1.28 -13.27
CA ALA A 317 -17.34 0.05 -12.75
C ALA A 317 -17.85 0.24 -11.32
N LEU A 318 -19.09 -0.18 -11.03
CA LEU A 318 -19.66 -0.09 -9.67
C LEU A 318 -18.93 -1.01 -8.69
N GLY A 319 -18.59 -2.24 -9.08
CA GLY A 319 -17.83 -3.17 -8.26
C GLY A 319 -16.43 -2.64 -7.93
N VAL A 320 -15.71 -2.12 -8.92
CA VAL A 320 -14.39 -1.53 -8.75
C VAL A 320 -14.44 -0.24 -7.90
N ALA A 321 -15.43 0.61 -8.11
CA ALA A 321 -15.64 1.80 -7.29
C ALA A 321 -15.91 1.41 -5.82
N ALA A 322 -16.78 0.44 -5.59
CA ALA A 322 -17.06 -0.09 -4.25
C ALA A 322 -15.81 -0.70 -3.61
N TRP A 323 -14.96 -1.40 -4.41
CA TRP A 323 -13.66 -1.89 -3.94
C TRP A 323 -12.72 -0.76 -3.53
N GLY A 324 -12.63 0.31 -4.30
CA GLY A 324 -11.84 1.50 -3.94
C GLY A 324 -12.37 2.18 -2.67
N LEU A 325 -13.69 2.35 -2.55
CA LEU A 325 -14.33 2.91 -1.36
C LEU A 325 -14.00 2.07 -0.11
N HIS A 326 -14.13 0.72 -0.17
CA HIS A 326 -13.84 -0.12 0.99
C HIS A 326 -12.41 0.05 1.49
N LEU A 327 -11.42 0.24 0.60
CA LEU A 327 -10.04 0.51 0.98
C LEU A 327 -9.92 1.79 1.84
N GLY A 328 -10.61 2.86 1.45
CA GLY A 328 -10.64 4.11 2.21
C GLY A 328 -11.25 3.94 3.61
N PHE A 329 -12.28 3.09 3.72
CA PHE A 329 -12.96 2.83 5.00
C PHE A 329 -12.27 1.78 5.89
N THR A 330 -11.23 1.08 5.42
CA THR A 330 -10.63 -0.03 6.18
C THR A 330 -9.14 0.13 6.46
N GLN A 331 -8.32 0.59 5.51
CA GLN A 331 -6.86 0.56 5.65
C GLN A 331 -6.33 1.33 6.87
N GLY A 332 -6.77 2.58 7.06
CA GLY A 332 -6.35 3.41 8.20
C GLY A 332 -6.93 2.93 9.53
N ILE A 333 -8.14 2.36 9.51
CA ILE A 333 -8.88 1.99 10.70
C ILE A 333 -8.24 0.80 11.42
N PHE A 334 -7.85 -0.26 10.70
CA PHE A 334 -7.15 -1.39 11.30
C PHE A 334 -5.83 -0.96 11.95
N ALA A 335 -5.04 -0.13 11.27
CA ALA A 335 -3.78 0.38 11.82
C ALA A 335 -4.02 1.17 13.13
N ALA A 336 -5.05 2.01 13.16
CA ALA A 336 -5.42 2.76 14.35
C ALA A 336 -5.87 1.84 15.50
N MET A 337 -6.71 0.83 15.22
CA MET A 337 -7.17 -0.13 16.24
C MET A 337 -6.01 -0.96 16.81
N ILE A 338 -5.03 -1.36 15.98
CA ILE A 338 -3.80 -2.03 16.42
C ILE A 338 -3.00 -1.12 17.36
N ALA A 339 -2.82 0.16 16.99
CA ALA A 339 -2.09 1.13 17.80
C ALA A 339 -2.72 1.32 19.19
N ASP A 340 -4.08 1.28 19.26
CA ASP A 340 -4.82 1.44 20.51
C ASP A 340 -4.82 0.18 21.37
N SER A 341 -4.84 -1.01 20.75
CA SER A 341 -4.87 -2.29 21.46
C SER A 341 -3.54 -2.70 22.06
N ALA A 342 -2.43 -2.10 21.60
CA ALA A 342 -1.08 -2.45 22.03
C ALA A 342 -0.51 -1.44 23.03
N PRO A 343 0.15 -1.89 24.13
CA PRO A 343 0.92 -1.03 25.03
C PRO A 343 1.95 -0.19 24.23
N ALA A 344 2.19 1.06 24.64
CA ALA A 344 3.05 1.99 23.92
C ALA A 344 4.47 1.43 23.63
N ASN A 345 5.02 0.68 24.59
CA ASN A 345 6.34 0.04 24.47
C ASN A 345 6.36 -1.23 23.60
N LEU A 346 5.19 -1.75 23.17
CA LEU A 346 5.05 -2.95 22.34
C LEU A 346 4.42 -2.66 20.97
N ARG A 347 4.14 -1.41 20.63
CA ARG A 347 3.52 -1.04 19.36
C ARG A 347 4.33 -1.54 18.15
N GLY A 348 5.66 -1.45 18.20
CA GLY A 348 6.51 -1.99 17.13
C GLY A 348 6.33 -3.49 16.91
N THR A 349 6.31 -4.28 18.00
CA THR A 349 6.04 -5.73 17.95
C THR A 349 4.63 -6.01 17.45
N ALA A 350 3.64 -5.25 17.89
CA ALA A 350 2.25 -5.39 17.46
C ALA A 350 2.10 -5.16 15.95
N PHE A 351 2.64 -4.06 15.42
CA PHE A 351 2.64 -3.80 13.97
C PHE A 351 3.46 -4.82 13.19
N GLY A 352 4.58 -5.31 13.74
CA GLY A 352 5.37 -6.37 13.13
C GLY A 352 4.57 -7.67 12.95
N LEU A 353 3.88 -8.12 14.01
CA LEU A 353 3.02 -9.31 13.96
C LEU A 353 1.81 -9.11 13.03
N PHE A 354 1.18 -7.93 13.08
CA PHE A 354 0.10 -7.57 12.17
C PHE A 354 0.55 -7.68 10.70
N ASN A 355 1.66 -7.03 10.32
CA ASN A 355 2.16 -7.07 8.95
C ASN A 355 2.56 -8.50 8.52
N LEU A 356 3.15 -9.29 9.41
CA LEU A 356 3.51 -10.68 9.14
C LEU A 356 2.28 -11.53 8.85
N LEU A 357 1.29 -11.51 9.75
CA LEU A 357 0.09 -12.35 9.63
C LEU A 357 -0.79 -11.94 8.46
N THR A 358 -0.98 -10.63 8.26
CA THR A 358 -1.74 -10.14 7.10
C THR A 358 -1.00 -10.36 5.78
N GLY A 359 0.34 -10.29 5.76
CA GLY A 359 1.15 -10.63 4.58
C GLY A 359 0.98 -12.11 4.17
N VAL A 360 1.05 -13.04 5.15
CA VAL A 360 0.79 -14.47 4.90
C VAL A 360 -0.67 -14.71 4.48
N ALA A 361 -1.61 -14.03 5.11
CA ALA A 361 -3.04 -14.13 4.75
C ALA A 361 -3.28 -13.64 3.31
N LEU A 362 -2.65 -12.54 2.88
CA LEU A 362 -2.78 -12.00 1.54
C LEU A 362 -2.20 -12.95 0.46
N LEU A 363 -1.06 -13.59 0.76
CA LEU A 363 -0.51 -14.67 -0.08
C LEU A 363 -1.55 -15.80 -0.21
N THR A 364 -2.05 -16.30 0.91
CA THR A 364 -3.04 -17.39 0.92
C THR A 364 -4.30 -16.99 0.14
N ALA A 365 -4.83 -15.78 0.37
CA ALA A 365 -5.99 -15.24 -0.33
C ALA A 365 -5.79 -15.21 -1.85
N SER A 366 -4.63 -14.72 -2.32
CA SER A 366 -4.34 -14.60 -3.74
C SER A 366 -4.15 -15.96 -4.42
N VAL A 367 -3.53 -16.92 -3.73
CA VAL A 367 -3.40 -18.31 -4.22
C VAL A 367 -4.77 -18.97 -4.31
N VAL A 368 -5.58 -18.88 -3.26
CA VAL A 368 -6.93 -19.44 -3.23
C VAL A 368 -7.82 -18.78 -4.30
N ALA A 369 -7.73 -17.47 -4.46
CA ALA A 369 -8.44 -16.74 -5.50
C ALA A 369 -8.11 -17.26 -6.92
N GLY A 370 -6.82 -17.51 -7.20
CA GLY A 370 -6.38 -18.08 -8.48
C GLY A 370 -6.89 -19.51 -8.69
N LEU A 371 -6.81 -20.36 -7.66
CA LEU A 371 -7.33 -21.75 -7.73
C LEU A 371 -8.85 -21.78 -7.97
N LEU A 372 -9.60 -20.90 -7.30
CA LEU A 372 -11.05 -20.78 -7.52
C LEU A 372 -11.36 -20.28 -8.91
N TRP A 373 -10.59 -19.32 -9.42
CA TRP A 373 -10.78 -18.76 -10.75
C TRP A 373 -10.57 -19.81 -11.83
N ASP A 374 -9.46 -20.53 -11.81
CA ASP A 374 -9.15 -21.54 -12.81
C ASP A 374 -10.04 -22.80 -12.68
N GLY A 375 -10.46 -23.16 -11.45
CA GLY A 375 -11.25 -24.37 -11.19
C GLY A 375 -12.75 -24.20 -11.28
N ALA A 376 -13.28 -23.03 -10.89
CA ALA A 376 -14.72 -22.78 -10.77
C ALA A 376 -15.18 -21.44 -11.36
N GLY A 377 -14.25 -20.70 -11.99
CA GLY A 377 -14.53 -19.43 -12.63
C GLY A 377 -14.44 -18.22 -11.70
N PHE A 378 -14.41 -17.02 -12.29
CA PHE A 378 -14.28 -15.78 -11.56
C PHE A 378 -15.38 -15.57 -10.50
N GLN A 379 -16.60 -16.04 -10.75
CA GLN A 379 -17.71 -15.93 -9.79
C GLN A 379 -17.36 -16.54 -8.45
N ALA A 380 -16.76 -17.74 -8.44
CA ALA A 380 -16.36 -18.44 -7.21
C ALA A 380 -15.34 -17.62 -6.40
N THR A 381 -14.38 -16.97 -7.07
CA THR A 381 -13.38 -16.12 -6.45
C THR A 381 -14.04 -14.99 -5.65
N PHE A 382 -14.90 -14.20 -6.30
CA PHE A 382 -15.57 -13.06 -5.66
C PHE A 382 -16.61 -13.50 -4.62
N LEU A 383 -17.38 -14.57 -4.86
CA LEU A 383 -18.36 -15.08 -3.89
C LEU A 383 -17.70 -15.60 -2.61
N VAL A 384 -16.55 -16.26 -2.70
CA VAL A 384 -15.78 -16.68 -1.52
C VAL A 384 -15.24 -15.46 -0.79
N GLY A 385 -14.74 -14.43 -1.51
CA GLY A 385 -14.36 -13.13 -0.93
C GLY A 385 -15.52 -12.50 -0.14
N ALA A 386 -16.70 -12.39 -0.74
CA ALA A 386 -17.90 -11.87 -0.08
C ALA A 386 -18.29 -12.69 1.17
N GLY A 387 -18.18 -14.03 1.12
CA GLY A 387 -18.45 -14.91 2.25
C GLY A 387 -17.50 -14.69 3.43
N LEU A 388 -16.19 -14.58 3.16
CA LEU A 388 -15.18 -14.29 4.17
C LEU A 388 -15.33 -12.87 4.74
N ALA A 389 -15.64 -11.88 3.91
CA ALA A 389 -15.93 -10.51 4.35
C ALA A 389 -17.18 -10.46 5.24
N SER A 390 -18.23 -11.22 4.89
CA SER A 390 -19.46 -11.36 5.71
C SER A 390 -19.15 -11.99 7.07
N THR A 391 -18.34 -13.05 7.10
CA THR A 391 -17.90 -13.68 8.34
C THR A 391 -17.09 -12.71 9.21
N THR A 392 -16.22 -11.91 8.58
CA THR A 392 -15.46 -10.84 9.27
C THR A 392 -16.41 -9.79 9.85
N LEU A 393 -17.41 -9.36 9.08
CA LEU A 393 -18.42 -8.39 9.51
C LEU A 393 -19.17 -8.87 10.76
N VAL A 394 -19.61 -10.13 10.77
CA VAL A 394 -20.24 -10.76 11.95
C VAL A 394 -19.26 -10.77 13.13
N GLY A 395 -17.99 -11.14 12.91
CA GLY A 395 -16.95 -11.10 13.94
C GLY A 395 -16.76 -9.70 14.54
N VAL A 396 -16.76 -8.65 13.70
CA VAL A 396 -16.69 -7.24 14.15
C VAL A 396 -17.95 -6.86 14.95
N MET A 397 -19.14 -7.34 14.58
CA MET A 397 -20.37 -7.10 15.33
C MET A 397 -20.36 -7.76 16.70
N LEU A 398 -19.63 -8.85 16.88
CA LEU A 398 -19.50 -9.58 18.16
C LEU A 398 -18.36 -9.06 19.04
N LEU A 399 -17.46 -8.23 18.52
CA LEU A 399 -16.44 -7.55 19.34
C LEU A 399 -17.13 -6.59 20.33
N ARG A 400 -17.03 -6.91 21.62
CA ARG A 400 -17.39 -6.05 22.74
C ARG A 400 -16.20 -5.24 23.25
#